data_56cbd6ec6239afe23039f14335583bee
#
_entry.id   56cbd6ec6239afe23039f14335583bee
#
_cell.length_a   1.000
_cell.length_b   1.000
_cell.length_c   1.000
_cell.angle_alpha   90.00
_cell.angle_beta   90.00
_cell.angle_gamma   90.00
#
_symmetry.space_group_name_H-M   'P 1'
#
loop_
_entity.id
_entity.type
_entity.pdbx_description
1 polymer ?
#
loop_
_entity_poly.entity_id
_entity_poly.type
_entity_poly.pdbx_seq_one_letter_code
_entity_poly.pdbx_strand_id
1 'polypeptide(L)'
;MDNPSEPVVVDQNDAPCFEHTVESVDLRTIPIPHHWPQDRGRYSSASIIIAQDNGIRNVSFHRQFLRDENHLVVRLVPRHLRTMVTNARGEGREVSVAVVNAPDPVVLLAAAMSFNENIDELTIAAALHEKLYGRPLGLVEMPNGVHVPADAEYVWWGRITLEDDDEGPYVDITGTVDDVRKEPVIEIDGLTPVSYTHLRAHETLGNL
;
A
#
# COMPACT_ATOMS: atom_id res chain seq x y z
N MET A 1 31.51 6.23 2.65
CA MET A 1 30.05 6.16 2.83
C MET A 1 29.77 4.68 3.03
N ASP A 2 29.36 4.31 4.21
CA ASP A 2 29.00 2.93 4.49
C ASP A 2 27.84 2.54 3.57
N ASN A 3 27.87 1.30 3.10
CA ASN A 3 26.81 0.77 2.21
C ASN A 3 25.47 0.96 2.92
N PRO A 4 24.41 1.45 2.26
CA PRO A 4 23.12 1.55 2.90
C PRO A 4 22.70 0.15 3.37
N SER A 5 22.11 0.08 4.58
CA SER A 5 21.66 -1.18 5.14
C SER A 5 20.54 -1.75 4.27
N GLU A 6 20.71 -3.00 3.86
CA GLU A 6 19.66 -3.72 3.13
C GLU A 6 18.62 -4.25 4.13
N PRO A 7 17.32 -4.25 3.77
CA PRO A 7 16.32 -4.90 4.59
C PRO A 7 16.57 -6.42 4.64
N VAL A 8 16.16 -7.05 5.74
CA VAL A 8 16.33 -8.49 5.97
C VAL A 8 15.00 -9.20 5.76
N VAL A 9 14.99 -10.23 4.91
CA VAL A 9 13.79 -11.07 4.75
C VAL A 9 13.71 -12.03 5.94
N VAL A 10 12.56 -12.02 6.62
CA VAL A 10 12.24 -12.91 7.75
C VAL A 10 11.24 -13.98 7.33
N ASP A 11 11.18 -15.08 8.09
CA ASP A 11 10.19 -16.13 7.88
C ASP A 11 8.78 -15.62 8.25
N GLN A 12 7.75 -16.16 7.60
CA GLN A 12 6.35 -15.79 7.89
C GLN A 12 5.96 -16.05 9.34
N ASN A 13 6.52 -17.10 9.97
CA ASN A 13 6.26 -17.42 11.37
C ASN A 13 6.87 -16.39 12.36
N ASP A 14 7.84 -15.62 11.90
CA ASP A 14 8.50 -14.57 12.68
C ASP A 14 7.96 -13.16 12.35
N ALA A 15 6.99 -13.07 11.43
CA ALA A 15 6.41 -11.81 10.96
C ALA A 15 5.08 -11.50 11.67
N PRO A 16 5.02 -10.46 12.52
CA PRO A 16 3.78 -10.07 13.22
C PRO A 16 2.58 -9.88 12.27
N CYS A 17 2.79 -9.35 11.07
CA CYS A 17 1.71 -9.16 10.10
C CYS A 17 1.07 -10.47 9.61
N PHE A 18 1.65 -11.65 9.88
CA PHE A 18 1.08 -12.96 9.58
C PHE A 18 0.44 -13.65 10.79
N GLU A 19 0.32 -12.96 11.93
CA GLU A 19 -0.26 -13.54 13.16
C GLU A 19 -1.68 -14.09 12.92
N HIS A 20 -2.44 -13.46 12.04
CA HIS A 20 -3.75 -13.92 11.58
C HIS A 20 -3.84 -13.87 10.07
N THR A 21 -4.55 -14.86 9.51
CA THR A 21 -4.91 -14.89 8.08
C THR A 21 -6.42 -14.98 7.98
N VAL A 22 -7.02 -14.19 7.11
CA VAL A 22 -8.46 -14.21 6.87
C VAL A 22 -8.75 -15.11 5.66
N GLU A 23 -9.61 -16.12 5.83
CA GLU A 23 -9.92 -17.10 4.79
C GLU A 23 -10.74 -16.51 3.62
N SER A 24 -11.52 -15.47 3.89
CA SER A 24 -12.32 -14.80 2.85
C SER A 24 -12.17 -13.28 2.93
N VAL A 25 -11.86 -12.67 1.80
CA VAL A 25 -11.72 -11.21 1.70
C VAL A 25 -13.09 -10.55 1.68
N ASP A 26 -13.34 -9.66 2.61
CA ASP A 26 -14.43 -8.69 2.54
C ASP A 26 -13.97 -7.34 3.10
N LEU A 27 -13.47 -6.48 2.22
CA LEU A 27 -12.98 -5.15 2.54
C LEU A 27 -14.07 -4.23 3.13
N ARG A 28 -15.36 -4.56 2.94
CA ARG A 28 -16.47 -3.80 3.50
C ARG A 28 -16.55 -3.92 5.01
N THR A 29 -15.98 -4.98 5.58
CA THR A 29 -15.91 -5.22 7.03
C THR A 29 -14.81 -4.40 7.72
N ILE A 30 -13.86 -3.87 6.92
CA ILE A 30 -12.76 -3.05 7.42
C ILE A 30 -13.26 -1.62 7.65
N PRO A 31 -12.82 -0.92 8.71
CA PRO A 31 -13.26 0.44 9.03
C PRO A 31 -12.60 1.49 8.12
N ILE A 32 -12.70 1.31 6.79
CA ILE A 32 -12.26 2.30 5.80
C ILE A 32 -13.22 3.50 5.88
N PRO A 33 -12.73 4.73 6.08
CA PRO A 33 -13.59 5.88 6.31
C PRO A 33 -14.24 6.41 5.02
N HIS A 34 -15.41 7.04 5.19
CA HIS A 34 -16.01 7.95 4.22
C HIS A 34 -15.85 9.36 4.80
N HIS A 35 -14.85 10.12 4.32
CA HIS A 35 -14.44 11.37 4.95
C HIS A 35 -15.40 12.52 4.71
N TRP A 36 -15.88 12.68 3.45
CA TRP A 36 -16.72 13.81 3.06
C TRP A 36 -17.98 13.33 2.35
N PRO A 37 -19.13 14.01 2.55
CA PRO A 37 -20.36 13.67 1.83
C PRO A 37 -20.24 13.74 0.29
N GLN A 38 -19.27 14.52 -0.22
CA GLN A 38 -18.98 14.67 -1.64
C GLN A 38 -18.12 13.55 -2.22
N ASP A 39 -17.43 12.78 -1.37
CA ASP A 39 -16.65 11.64 -1.83
C ASP A 39 -17.55 10.58 -2.45
N ARG A 40 -17.06 9.90 -3.46
CA ARG A 40 -17.77 8.77 -4.08
C ARG A 40 -18.18 7.70 -3.06
N GLY A 41 -17.43 7.56 -1.98
CA GLY A 41 -17.66 6.59 -0.92
C GLY A 41 -16.49 6.48 0.04
N ARG A 42 -16.20 5.24 0.47
CA ARG A 42 -15.13 4.94 1.42
C ARG A 42 -13.78 4.89 0.73
N TYR A 43 -12.78 5.55 1.32
CA TYR A 43 -11.42 5.63 0.78
C TYR A 43 -10.38 5.21 1.81
N SER A 44 -9.46 4.30 1.43
CA SER A 44 -8.19 4.12 2.11
C SER A 44 -7.20 5.16 1.57
N SER A 45 -6.90 6.16 2.38
CA SER A 45 -6.07 7.31 1.99
C SER A 45 -4.74 7.39 2.73
N ALA A 46 -4.59 6.65 3.85
CA ALA A 46 -3.39 6.63 4.68
C ALA A 46 -2.49 5.40 4.46
N SER A 47 -2.93 4.44 3.65
CA SER A 47 -2.13 3.27 3.28
C SER A 47 -1.10 3.60 2.21
N ILE A 48 -0.02 2.83 2.20
CA ILE A 48 0.95 2.82 1.10
C ILE A 48 0.70 1.62 0.20
N ILE A 49 1.08 1.74 -1.08
CA ILE A 49 1.13 0.62 -2.01
C ILE A 49 2.59 0.23 -2.22
N ILE A 50 2.87 -1.04 -2.04
CA ILE A 50 4.12 -1.68 -2.46
C ILE A 50 3.80 -2.49 -3.70
N ALA A 51 4.40 -2.12 -4.83
CA ALA A 51 4.26 -2.82 -6.10
C ALA A 51 5.58 -3.46 -6.49
N GLN A 52 5.52 -4.64 -7.11
CA GLN A 52 6.70 -5.33 -7.59
C GLN A 52 6.44 -5.93 -8.97
N ASP A 53 7.30 -5.56 -9.94
CA ASP A 53 7.27 -6.09 -11.30
C ASP A 53 8.69 -6.17 -11.87
N ASN A 54 9.04 -7.30 -12.51
CA ASN A 54 10.34 -7.53 -13.15
C ASN A 54 11.57 -7.20 -12.27
N GLY A 55 11.49 -7.48 -10.95
CA GLY A 55 12.56 -7.22 -10.00
C GLY A 55 12.68 -5.75 -9.56
N ILE A 56 11.80 -4.87 -10.04
CA ILE A 56 11.69 -3.48 -9.61
C ILE A 56 10.59 -3.38 -8.57
N ARG A 57 10.88 -2.68 -7.45
CA ARG A 57 9.91 -2.39 -6.40
C ARG A 57 9.66 -0.88 -6.35
N ASN A 58 8.43 -0.49 -6.07
CA ASN A 58 8.05 0.89 -5.79
C ASN A 58 7.14 0.93 -4.56
N VAL A 59 7.38 1.91 -3.70
CA VAL A 59 6.59 2.14 -2.49
C VAL A 59 6.11 3.58 -2.48
N SER A 60 4.79 3.78 -2.47
CA SER A 60 4.23 5.13 -2.57
C SER A 60 2.82 5.24 -2.00
N PHE A 61 2.44 6.47 -1.61
CA PHE A 61 1.07 6.77 -1.20
C PHE A 61 0.16 6.92 -2.40
N HIS A 62 -0.96 6.21 -2.36
CA HIS A 62 -2.06 6.34 -3.31
C HIS A 62 -3.38 6.18 -2.57
N ARG A 63 -4.35 7.05 -2.82
CA ARG A 63 -5.71 6.85 -2.32
C ARG A 63 -6.39 5.73 -3.10
N GLN A 64 -7.17 4.91 -2.41
CA GLN A 64 -7.92 3.82 -3.02
C GLN A 64 -9.39 3.92 -2.62
N PHE A 65 -10.26 3.98 -3.63
CA PHE A 65 -11.71 3.90 -3.45
C PHE A 65 -12.13 2.44 -3.23
N LEU A 66 -12.89 2.17 -2.17
CA LEU A 66 -13.49 0.87 -1.94
C LEU A 66 -14.66 0.66 -2.90
N ARG A 67 -14.47 -0.20 -3.92
CA ARG A 67 -15.50 -0.50 -4.93
C ARG A 67 -16.51 -1.54 -4.41
N ASP A 68 -16.02 -2.65 -3.92
CA ASP A 68 -16.81 -3.79 -3.43
C ASP A 68 -16.03 -4.64 -2.41
N GLU A 69 -16.40 -5.92 -2.23
CA GLU A 69 -15.83 -6.80 -1.22
C GLU A 69 -14.34 -7.09 -1.38
N ASN A 70 -13.83 -7.12 -2.61
CA ASN A 70 -12.42 -7.44 -2.87
C ASN A 70 -11.76 -6.53 -3.91
N HIS A 71 -12.41 -5.44 -4.32
CA HIS A 71 -11.84 -4.52 -5.29
C HIS A 71 -11.70 -3.09 -4.74
N LEU A 72 -10.58 -2.49 -5.11
CA LEU A 72 -10.28 -1.07 -4.90
C LEU A 72 -10.04 -0.41 -6.26
N VAL A 73 -10.32 0.89 -6.37
CA VAL A 73 -9.91 1.69 -7.52
C VAL A 73 -8.84 2.66 -7.06
N VAL A 74 -7.63 2.57 -7.64
CA VAL A 74 -6.47 3.31 -7.17
C VAL A 74 -6.18 4.55 -8.01
N ARG A 75 -6.08 5.71 -7.37
CA ARG A 75 -5.65 6.94 -8.05
C ARG A 75 -4.16 6.91 -8.31
N LEU A 76 -3.75 6.74 -9.56
CA LEU A 76 -2.36 6.80 -9.97
C LEU A 76 -2.01 8.15 -10.58
N VAL A 77 -1.11 8.89 -9.94
CA VAL A 77 -0.50 10.09 -10.52
C VAL A 77 0.65 9.70 -11.46
N PRO A 78 1.03 10.55 -12.45
CA PRO A 78 2.12 10.27 -13.38
C PRO A 78 3.50 10.21 -12.68
N ARG A 79 3.80 9.08 -12.04
CA ARG A 79 5.05 8.76 -11.34
C ARG A 79 5.38 7.27 -11.54
N HIS A 80 6.35 6.74 -10.79
CA HIS A 80 6.94 5.40 -10.97
C HIS A 80 5.89 4.29 -11.04
N LEU A 81 4.94 4.23 -10.10
CA LEU A 81 3.90 3.19 -10.13
C LEU A 81 3.02 3.28 -11.40
N ARG A 82 2.64 4.49 -11.85
CA ARG A 82 1.90 4.66 -13.11
C ARG A 82 2.70 4.13 -14.30
N THR A 83 4.01 4.43 -14.37
CA THR A 83 4.90 3.94 -15.41
C THR A 83 4.98 2.41 -15.39
N MET A 84 5.21 1.81 -14.21
CA MET A 84 5.25 0.35 -14.03
C MET A 84 3.96 -0.31 -14.53
N VAL A 85 2.79 0.17 -14.09
CA VAL A 85 1.48 -0.35 -14.48
C VAL A 85 1.25 -0.18 -15.99
N THR A 86 1.61 0.96 -16.56
CA THR A 86 1.45 1.22 -18.00
C THR A 86 2.28 0.25 -18.83
N ASN A 87 3.53 0.01 -18.45
CA ASN A 87 4.44 -0.91 -19.14
C ASN A 87 3.92 -2.35 -19.06
N ALA A 88 3.55 -2.82 -17.85
CA ALA A 88 3.04 -4.17 -17.66
C ALA A 88 1.75 -4.40 -18.46
N ARG A 89 0.81 -3.46 -18.45
CA ARG A 89 -0.43 -3.53 -19.21
C ARG A 89 -0.18 -3.51 -20.73
N GLY A 90 0.83 -2.78 -21.20
CA GLY A 90 1.27 -2.80 -22.60
C GLY A 90 1.72 -4.19 -23.07
N GLU A 91 2.13 -5.04 -22.13
CA GLU A 91 2.50 -6.45 -22.34
C GLU A 91 1.37 -7.43 -21.98
N GLY A 92 0.19 -6.93 -21.64
CA GLY A 92 -0.96 -7.74 -21.22
C GLY A 92 -0.80 -8.38 -19.84
N ARG A 93 0.06 -7.81 -18.98
CA ARG A 93 0.32 -8.29 -17.61
C ARG A 93 -0.32 -7.41 -16.54
N GLU A 94 -0.67 -8.04 -15.44
CA GLU A 94 -1.07 -7.41 -14.20
C GLU A 94 0.16 -7.16 -13.33
N VAL A 95 0.06 -6.27 -12.33
CA VAL A 95 1.16 -5.93 -11.42
C VAL A 95 0.83 -6.40 -10.01
N SER A 96 1.69 -7.25 -9.43
CA SER A 96 1.55 -7.66 -8.03
C SER A 96 1.70 -6.47 -7.08
N VAL A 97 0.77 -6.34 -6.13
CA VAL A 97 0.77 -5.26 -5.14
C VAL A 97 0.39 -5.73 -3.76
N ALA A 98 0.85 -4.97 -2.77
CA ALA A 98 0.35 -5.03 -1.40
C ALA A 98 -0.04 -3.61 -0.94
N VAL A 99 -1.24 -3.49 -0.38
CA VAL A 99 -1.72 -2.29 0.31
C VAL A 99 -1.38 -2.47 1.78
N VAL A 100 -0.49 -1.63 2.29
CA VAL A 100 0.08 -1.76 3.64
C VAL A 100 -0.42 -0.61 4.51
N ASN A 101 -1.03 -0.97 5.62
CA ASN A 101 -1.55 -0.02 6.60
C ASN A 101 -0.69 -0.06 7.86
N ALA A 102 -0.41 1.12 8.40
CA ALA A 102 0.35 1.32 9.63
C ALA A 102 1.67 0.51 9.70
N PRO A 103 2.56 0.56 8.70
CA PRO A 103 3.93 0.09 8.85
C PRO A 103 4.71 1.03 9.78
N ASP A 104 5.97 0.66 10.10
CA ASP A 104 6.86 1.54 10.83
C ASP A 104 6.91 2.96 10.22
N PRO A 105 6.93 4.04 11.04
CA PRO A 105 6.96 5.43 10.55
C PRO A 105 8.10 5.74 9.57
N VAL A 106 9.24 5.06 9.66
CA VAL A 106 10.34 5.28 8.67
C VAL A 106 9.98 4.77 7.29
N VAL A 107 9.15 3.74 7.19
CA VAL A 107 8.63 3.24 5.91
C VAL A 107 7.66 4.24 5.31
N LEU A 108 6.75 4.81 6.11
CA LEU A 108 5.85 5.89 5.67
C LEU A 108 6.63 7.11 5.20
N LEU A 109 7.71 7.48 5.93
CA LEU A 109 8.58 8.58 5.54
C LEU A 109 9.25 8.32 4.19
N ALA A 110 9.82 7.13 3.99
CA ALA A 110 10.44 6.75 2.71
C ALA A 110 9.42 6.74 1.56
N ALA A 111 8.21 6.20 1.79
CA ALA A 111 7.13 6.18 0.81
C ALA A 111 6.64 7.59 0.40
N ALA A 112 6.79 8.59 1.27
CA ALA A 112 6.41 9.98 1.00
C ALA A 112 7.49 10.76 0.25
N MET A 113 8.74 10.26 0.21
CA MET A 113 9.85 10.91 -0.47
C MET A 113 9.77 10.68 -1.98
N SER A 114 10.34 11.59 -2.75
CA SER A 114 10.47 11.44 -4.20
C SER A 114 11.92 11.14 -4.54
N PHE A 115 12.17 9.98 -5.09
CA PHE A 115 13.48 9.55 -5.56
C PHE A 115 13.52 9.45 -7.09
N ASN A 116 14.74 9.30 -7.63
CA ASN A 116 14.92 8.95 -9.03
C ASN A 116 14.42 7.52 -9.30
N GLU A 117 14.11 7.22 -10.55
CA GLU A 117 13.80 5.86 -10.99
C GLU A 117 14.94 4.90 -10.58
N ASN A 118 14.59 3.69 -10.19
CA ASN A 118 15.48 2.63 -9.71
C ASN A 118 16.02 2.79 -8.26
N ILE A 119 15.50 3.70 -7.46
CA ILE A 119 15.75 3.68 -6.02
C ILE A 119 14.59 2.94 -5.36
N ASP A 120 14.93 1.89 -4.63
CA ASP A 120 13.99 1.14 -3.80
C ASP A 120 13.78 1.88 -2.47
N GLU A 121 12.59 2.35 -2.24
CA GLU A 121 12.22 3.11 -1.04
C GLU A 121 12.42 2.27 0.24
N LEU A 122 12.28 0.94 0.19
CA LEU A 122 12.52 0.09 1.35
C LEU A 122 13.99 -0.01 1.73
N THR A 123 14.93 0.16 0.80
CA THR A 123 16.36 0.27 1.12
C THR A 123 16.63 1.57 1.89
N ILE A 124 15.97 2.67 1.52
CA ILE A 124 16.07 3.92 2.26
C ILE A 124 15.44 3.78 3.66
N ALA A 125 14.25 3.17 3.73
CA ALA A 125 13.61 2.87 5.01
C ALA A 125 14.51 2.00 5.91
N ALA A 126 15.18 0.97 5.36
CA ALA A 126 16.08 0.10 6.09
C ALA A 126 17.28 0.87 6.69
N ALA A 127 17.89 1.75 5.91
CA ALA A 127 18.99 2.59 6.39
C ALA A 127 18.57 3.53 7.53
N LEU A 128 17.37 4.13 7.41
CA LEU A 128 16.80 4.98 8.47
C LEU A 128 16.44 4.17 9.71
N HIS A 129 15.83 2.99 9.52
CA HIS A 129 15.42 2.09 10.60
C HIS A 129 16.60 1.62 11.43
N GLU A 130 17.69 1.15 10.79
CA GLU A 130 18.89 0.75 11.48
C GLU A 130 19.53 1.92 12.23
N LYS A 131 19.58 3.10 11.62
CA LYS A 131 20.16 4.28 12.27
C LYS A 131 19.36 4.74 13.49
N LEU A 132 18.03 4.63 13.46
CA LEU A 132 17.14 5.07 14.55
C LEU A 132 17.01 4.02 15.64
N TYR A 133 16.92 2.74 15.28
CA TYR A 133 16.56 1.67 16.21
C TYR A 133 17.69 0.68 16.48
N GLY A 134 18.83 0.77 15.76
CA GLY A 134 19.98 -0.12 15.92
C GLY A 134 19.71 -1.58 15.49
N ARG A 135 18.69 -1.80 14.67
CA ARG A 135 18.30 -3.12 14.14
C ARG A 135 17.86 -3.02 12.68
N PRO A 136 18.00 -4.08 11.87
CA PRO A 136 17.56 -4.06 10.48
C PRO A 136 16.04 -3.97 10.36
N LEU A 137 15.57 -3.44 9.23
CA LEU A 137 14.16 -3.51 8.83
C LEU A 137 13.84 -4.93 8.35
N GLY A 138 12.90 -5.60 9.00
CA GLY A 138 12.38 -6.90 8.59
C GLY A 138 11.36 -6.76 7.46
N LEU A 139 11.51 -7.57 6.41
CA LEU A 139 10.51 -7.75 5.36
C LEU A 139 10.05 -9.20 5.34
N VAL A 140 8.80 -9.43 4.96
CA VAL A 140 8.25 -10.75 4.74
C VAL A 140 7.62 -10.84 3.35
N GLU A 141 7.74 -12.00 2.71
CA GLU A 141 7.15 -12.24 1.40
C GLU A 141 5.67 -12.62 1.53
N MET A 142 4.81 -11.89 0.83
CA MET A 142 3.38 -12.19 0.72
C MET A 142 3.13 -13.31 -0.31
N PRO A 143 1.97 -13.99 -0.27
CA PRO A 143 1.66 -15.08 -1.20
C PRO A 143 1.73 -14.72 -2.69
N ASN A 144 1.60 -13.44 -3.04
CA ASN A 144 1.75 -12.93 -4.40
C ASN A 144 3.20 -12.50 -4.76
N GLY A 145 4.18 -12.79 -3.91
CA GLY A 145 5.61 -12.51 -4.12
C GLY A 145 6.05 -11.09 -3.73
N VAL A 146 5.15 -10.23 -3.29
CA VAL A 146 5.51 -8.87 -2.84
C VAL A 146 6.09 -8.90 -1.43
N HIS A 147 7.22 -8.23 -1.22
CA HIS A 147 7.82 -8.09 0.11
C HIS A 147 7.28 -6.85 0.81
N VAL A 148 6.79 -7.03 2.04
CA VAL A 148 6.23 -5.97 2.88
C VAL A 148 6.95 -5.88 4.23
N PRO A 149 6.88 -4.74 4.95
CA PRO A 149 7.37 -4.67 6.34
C PRO A 149 6.68 -5.73 7.21
N ALA A 150 7.50 -6.53 7.90
CA ALA A 150 7.02 -7.66 8.70
C ALA A 150 6.18 -7.25 9.91
N ASP A 151 6.33 -5.99 10.37
CA ASP A 151 5.63 -5.39 11.51
C ASP A 151 4.44 -4.50 11.11
N ALA A 152 4.00 -4.55 9.85
CA ALA A 152 2.80 -3.83 9.40
C ALA A 152 1.55 -4.34 10.13
N GLU A 153 0.66 -3.43 10.53
CA GLU A 153 -0.55 -3.81 11.29
C GLU A 153 -1.62 -4.47 10.41
N TYR A 154 -1.68 -4.09 9.14
CA TYR A 154 -2.65 -4.62 8.19
C TYR A 154 -2.08 -4.65 6.78
N VAL A 155 -2.12 -5.80 6.12
CA VAL A 155 -1.67 -5.95 4.74
C VAL A 155 -2.77 -6.61 3.92
N TRP A 156 -3.11 -6.00 2.78
CA TRP A 156 -3.97 -6.57 1.76
C TRP A 156 -3.12 -6.83 0.52
N TRP A 157 -3.04 -8.04 0.04
CA TRP A 157 -2.26 -8.35 -1.15
C TRP A 157 -3.14 -8.79 -2.30
N GLY A 158 -2.70 -8.51 -3.52
CA GLY A 158 -3.43 -8.80 -4.74
C GLY A 158 -2.67 -8.28 -5.95
N ARG A 159 -3.40 -7.76 -6.91
CA ARG A 159 -2.84 -7.29 -8.17
C ARG A 159 -3.59 -6.09 -8.73
N ILE A 160 -2.89 -5.19 -9.39
CA ILE A 160 -3.49 -4.19 -10.26
C ILE A 160 -3.84 -4.91 -11.56
N THR A 161 -5.13 -4.96 -11.86
CA THR A 161 -5.70 -5.70 -12.99
C THR A 161 -5.59 -4.92 -14.31
N LEU A 162 -6.06 -5.49 -15.40
CA LEU A 162 -6.19 -4.80 -16.69
C LEU A 162 -7.47 -3.93 -16.77
N GLU A 163 -8.34 -4.01 -15.79
CA GLU A 163 -9.60 -3.26 -15.71
C GLU A 163 -9.37 -1.84 -15.19
N ASP A 164 -10.15 -0.89 -15.73
CA ASP A 164 -10.29 0.46 -15.18
C ASP A 164 -11.72 0.72 -14.75
N ASP A 165 -11.90 1.47 -13.65
CA ASP A 165 -13.19 1.91 -13.18
C ASP A 165 -13.14 3.41 -12.80
N ASP A 166 -14.30 3.99 -12.49
CA ASP A 166 -14.37 5.38 -12.07
C ASP A 166 -13.73 5.55 -10.68
N GLU A 167 -12.83 6.49 -10.56
CA GLU A 167 -12.23 6.99 -9.32
C GLU A 167 -12.65 8.44 -9.13
N GLY A 168 -13.08 8.80 -7.93
CA GLY A 168 -13.65 10.11 -7.63
C GLY A 168 -15.19 10.13 -7.78
N PRO A 169 -15.83 11.27 -7.40
CA PRO A 169 -15.17 12.46 -6.85
C PRO A 169 -14.52 12.21 -5.50
N TYR A 170 -13.51 12.99 -5.15
CA TYR A 170 -12.80 12.92 -3.88
C TYR A 170 -12.38 14.33 -3.41
N VAL A 171 -12.62 14.65 -2.15
CA VAL A 171 -12.21 15.92 -1.56
C VAL A 171 -10.81 15.77 -0.98
N ASP A 172 -9.84 16.50 -1.53
CA ASP A 172 -8.46 16.47 -1.04
C ASP A 172 -8.27 17.29 0.25
N ILE A 173 -7.04 17.27 0.81
CA ILE A 173 -6.72 17.98 2.05
C ILE A 173 -6.84 19.50 1.96
N THR A 174 -6.91 20.07 0.74
CA THR A 174 -7.10 21.50 0.51
C THR A 174 -8.57 21.88 0.44
N GLY A 175 -9.47 20.89 0.47
CA GLY A 175 -10.91 21.07 0.28
C GLY A 175 -11.32 21.15 -1.20
N THR A 176 -10.39 20.89 -2.12
CA THR A 176 -10.69 20.82 -3.56
C THR A 176 -11.30 19.46 -3.90
N VAL A 177 -12.37 19.49 -4.70
CA VAL A 177 -13.00 18.26 -5.19
C VAL A 177 -12.34 17.84 -6.49
N ASP A 178 -11.69 16.67 -6.47
CA ASP A 178 -11.16 16.02 -7.67
C ASP A 178 -12.30 15.41 -8.50
N ASP A 179 -12.20 15.59 -9.82
CA ASP A 179 -13.17 15.03 -10.78
C ASP A 179 -13.03 13.51 -10.92
N VAL A 180 -14.12 12.89 -11.38
CA VAL A 180 -14.15 11.46 -11.73
C VAL A 180 -13.21 11.17 -12.90
N ARG A 181 -12.44 10.08 -12.79
CA ARG A 181 -11.50 9.60 -13.81
C ARG A 181 -11.52 8.08 -13.89
N LYS A 182 -11.18 7.54 -15.05
CA LYS A 182 -10.89 6.11 -15.18
C LYS A 182 -9.49 5.82 -14.61
N GLU A 183 -9.45 4.96 -13.63
CA GLU A 183 -8.23 4.56 -12.92
C GLU A 183 -8.19 3.04 -12.71
N PRO A 184 -7.00 2.46 -12.53
CA PRO A 184 -6.85 1.01 -12.40
C PRO A 184 -7.59 0.41 -11.22
N VAL A 185 -8.10 -0.80 -11.44
CA VAL A 185 -8.69 -1.64 -10.38
C VAL A 185 -7.61 -2.51 -9.76
N ILE A 186 -7.60 -2.57 -8.42
CA ILE A 186 -6.84 -3.56 -7.64
C ILE A 186 -7.83 -4.64 -7.21
N GLU A 187 -7.54 -5.89 -7.51
CA GLU A 187 -8.23 -7.05 -6.94
C GLU A 187 -7.41 -7.60 -5.78
N ILE A 188 -8.03 -7.73 -4.61
CA ILE A 188 -7.41 -8.22 -3.39
C ILE A 188 -7.67 -9.73 -3.26
N ASP A 189 -6.60 -10.50 -3.16
CA ASP A 189 -6.63 -11.96 -3.07
C ASP A 189 -6.61 -12.43 -1.62
N GLY A 190 -6.10 -11.61 -0.69
CA GLY A 190 -6.06 -11.94 0.73
C GLY A 190 -5.67 -10.76 1.61
N LEU A 191 -5.83 -10.94 2.91
CA LEU A 191 -5.50 -9.96 3.92
C LEU A 191 -5.00 -10.59 5.21
N THR A 192 -4.08 -9.89 5.91
CA THR A 192 -3.54 -10.30 7.21
C THR A 192 -3.66 -9.14 8.20
N PRO A 193 -4.50 -9.24 9.22
CA PRO A 193 -4.49 -8.34 10.36
C PRO A 193 -3.56 -8.86 11.45
N VAL A 194 -3.03 -7.96 12.30
CA VAL A 194 -2.43 -8.34 13.60
C VAL A 194 -3.52 -8.53 14.66
N SER A 195 -3.21 -9.29 15.74
CA SER A 195 -4.20 -9.65 16.78
C SER A 195 -4.71 -8.47 17.63
N TYR A 196 -3.95 -7.38 17.71
CA TYR A 196 -4.28 -6.19 18.51
C TYR A 196 -4.68 -4.99 17.63
N THR A 197 -5.48 -5.17 16.63
CA THR A 197 -5.89 -4.12 15.68
C THR A 197 -6.43 -2.86 16.37
N HIS A 198 -5.53 -2.02 16.83
CA HIS A 198 -5.74 -0.59 16.79
C HIS A 198 -5.10 -0.12 15.48
N LEU A 199 -5.90 0.03 14.43
CA LEU A 199 -5.49 0.82 13.27
C LEU A 199 -4.96 2.12 13.85
N ARG A 200 -3.63 2.34 13.76
CA ARG A 200 -3.05 3.58 14.26
C ARG A 200 -3.77 4.71 13.58
N ALA A 201 -4.36 5.56 14.38
CA ALA A 201 -5.45 6.45 14.12
C ALA A 201 -5.20 7.60 13.12
N HIS A 202 -4.44 7.39 12.06
CA HIS A 202 -4.46 8.34 10.94
C HIS A 202 -5.83 8.39 10.24
N GLU A 203 -6.59 7.31 10.34
CA GLU A 203 -7.93 7.23 9.77
C GLU A 203 -9.05 7.57 10.78
N THR A 204 -8.74 7.70 12.08
CA THR A 204 -9.73 8.03 13.12
C THR A 204 -9.85 9.52 13.44
N LEU A 205 -9.04 10.39 12.85
CA LEU A 205 -9.17 11.84 13.03
C LEU A 205 -10.44 12.45 12.39
N GLY A 206 -11.20 11.66 11.66
CA GLY A 206 -12.49 12.08 11.08
C GLY A 206 -13.72 11.88 12.00
N ASN A 207 -13.54 11.32 13.21
CA ASN A 207 -14.63 11.00 14.13
C ASN A 207 -14.62 11.83 15.44
N LEU A 208 -14.03 13.04 15.42
CA LEU A 208 -14.17 14.01 16.49
C LEU A 208 -15.06 15.18 16.07
#